data_149bd84b2dd0a49e0f114708c29a929c
#
_entry.id   149bd84b2dd0a49e0f114708c29a929c
#
_cell.length_a   1.000
_cell.length_b   1.000
_cell.length_c   1.000
_cell.angle_alpha   90.00
_cell.angle_beta   90.00
_cell.angle_gamma   90.00
#
_symmetry.space_group_name_H-M   'P 1'
#
loop_
_entity.id
_entity.type
_entity.pdbx_description
1 polymer ?
#
loop_
_entity_poly.entity_id
_entity_poly.type
_entity_poly.pdbx_seq_one_letter_code
_entity_poly.pdbx_strand_id
1 'polypeptide(L)'
;MVKTKIPAKLENLESMLQFIRNGAEQQGFSGKEINKIQVAAEEALVNVISYAYPDDGGDVEIRCNAKGAEGLVIEIIDWGIPFDPLSLSEPDIEAPPEEREVGGLGIHIMRNIMDEVSYKREGDRNILTLVKR
;
A
#
# COMPACT_ATOMS: atom_id res chain seq x y z
N MET A 1 9.17 15.86 0.58
CA MET A 1 8.98 14.44 0.25
C MET A 1 10.13 13.60 0.78
N VAL A 2 9.81 12.52 1.47
CA VAL A 2 10.81 11.54 1.89
C VAL A 2 10.55 10.23 1.16
N LYS A 3 11.62 9.49 0.87
CA LYS A 3 11.50 8.22 0.16
C LYS A 3 12.52 7.21 0.64
N THR A 4 12.18 5.92 0.50
CA THR A 4 13.09 4.81 0.79
C THR A 4 12.88 3.71 -0.23
N LYS A 5 13.90 2.91 -0.46
CA LYS A 5 13.86 1.77 -1.38
C LYS A 5 14.38 0.55 -0.66
N ILE A 6 13.55 -0.47 -0.57
CA ILE A 6 13.80 -1.66 0.26
C ILE A 6 13.46 -2.90 -0.57
N PRO A 7 14.24 -4.00 -0.46
CA PRO A 7 13.86 -5.24 -1.13
C PRO A 7 12.46 -5.70 -0.72
N ALA A 8 11.66 -6.09 -1.71
CA ALA A 8 10.26 -6.48 -1.51
C ALA A 8 10.17 -7.89 -0.95
N LYS A 9 10.52 -8.02 0.32
CA LYS A 9 10.53 -9.28 1.06
C LYS A 9 9.75 -9.12 2.37
N LEU A 10 9.05 -10.17 2.76
CA LEU A 10 8.26 -10.16 3.98
C LEU A 10 9.07 -9.79 5.22
N GLU A 11 10.34 -10.20 5.27
CA GLU A 11 11.24 -9.86 6.38
C GLU A 11 11.49 -8.36 6.52
N ASN A 12 11.22 -7.57 5.48
CA ASN A 12 11.41 -6.11 5.47
C ASN A 12 10.11 -5.34 5.71
N LEU A 13 8.99 -6.02 5.86
CA LEU A 13 7.69 -5.37 6.01
C LEU A 13 7.65 -4.41 7.20
N GLU A 14 8.23 -4.80 8.32
CA GLU A 14 8.28 -3.97 9.52
C GLU A 14 8.99 -2.63 9.26
N SER A 15 10.13 -2.68 8.56
CA SER A 15 10.88 -1.46 8.20
C SER A 15 10.08 -0.56 7.26
N MET A 16 9.34 -1.14 6.33
CA MET A 16 8.48 -0.40 5.42
C MET A 16 7.37 0.32 6.18
N LEU A 17 6.73 -0.39 7.10
CA LEU A 17 5.65 0.18 7.90
C LEU A 17 6.16 1.27 8.85
N GLN A 18 7.35 1.10 9.40
CA GLN A 18 7.96 2.12 10.25
C GLN A 18 8.23 3.41 9.48
N PHE A 19 8.66 3.30 8.24
CA PHE A 19 8.87 4.46 7.38
C PHE A 19 7.57 5.24 7.16
N ILE A 20 6.48 4.52 6.89
CA ILE A 20 5.17 5.13 6.69
C ILE A 20 4.66 5.75 8.00
N ARG A 21 4.85 5.07 9.12
CA ARG A 21 4.48 5.58 10.43
C ARG A 21 5.16 6.92 10.73
N ASN A 22 6.45 7.00 10.44
CA ASN A 22 7.20 8.24 10.64
C ASN A 22 6.63 9.38 9.80
N GLY A 23 6.26 9.11 8.56
CA GLY A 23 5.62 10.10 7.69
C GLY A 23 4.29 10.58 8.24
N ALA A 24 3.47 9.66 8.75
CA ALA A 24 2.18 10.01 9.33
C ALA A 24 2.34 10.81 10.64
N GLU A 25 3.32 10.46 11.45
CA GLU A 25 3.62 11.20 12.68
C GLU A 25 4.02 12.63 12.39
N GLN A 26 4.87 12.82 11.37
CA GLN A 26 5.29 14.18 10.97
C GLN A 26 4.14 15.01 10.45
N GLN A 27 3.12 14.38 9.87
CA GLN A 27 1.93 15.07 9.38
C GLN A 27 0.96 15.40 10.51
N GLY A 28 1.16 14.87 11.70
CA GLY A 28 0.35 15.19 12.87
C GLY A 28 -0.88 14.31 13.07
N PHE A 29 -0.94 13.15 12.43
CA PHE A 29 -2.04 12.22 12.67
C PHE A 29 -2.00 11.65 14.09
N SER A 30 -3.17 11.39 14.65
CA SER A 30 -3.28 10.74 15.97
C SER A 30 -2.79 9.30 15.90
N GLY A 31 -2.45 8.72 17.05
CA GLY A 31 -2.04 7.31 17.12
C GLY A 31 -3.10 6.37 16.55
N LYS A 32 -4.37 6.66 16.80
CA LYS A 32 -5.48 5.87 16.26
C LYS A 32 -5.54 5.90 14.74
N GLU A 33 -5.35 7.08 14.16
CA GLU A 33 -5.34 7.23 12.70
C GLU A 33 -4.11 6.59 12.08
N ILE A 34 -2.94 6.72 12.72
CA ILE A 34 -1.71 6.10 12.27
C ILE A 34 -1.86 4.58 12.23
N ASN A 35 -2.49 3.98 13.24
CA ASN A 35 -2.74 2.55 13.25
C ASN A 35 -3.62 2.11 12.07
N LYS A 36 -4.64 2.89 11.72
CA LYS A 36 -5.47 2.61 10.55
C LYS A 36 -4.67 2.72 9.26
N ILE A 37 -3.88 3.79 9.13
CA ILE A 37 -3.02 3.99 7.95
C ILE A 37 -2.07 2.80 7.79
N GLN A 38 -1.51 2.30 8.89
CA GLN A 38 -0.62 1.13 8.84
C GLN A 38 -1.33 -0.13 8.35
N VAL A 39 -2.57 -0.34 8.75
CA VAL A 39 -3.34 -1.50 8.27
C VAL A 39 -3.53 -1.42 6.76
N ALA A 40 -3.91 -0.26 6.24
CA ALA A 40 -4.09 -0.07 4.80
C ALA A 40 -2.77 -0.24 4.04
N ALA A 41 -1.69 0.35 4.56
CA ALA A 41 -0.37 0.26 3.94
C ALA A 41 0.16 -1.17 3.94
N GLU A 42 -0.07 -1.92 5.00
CA GLU A 42 0.35 -3.32 5.09
C GLU A 42 -0.30 -4.15 3.99
N GLU A 43 -1.59 -3.97 3.74
CA GLU A 43 -2.28 -4.68 2.68
C GLU A 43 -1.67 -4.38 1.31
N ALA A 44 -1.36 -3.12 1.06
CA ALA A 44 -0.73 -2.71 -0.19
C ALA A 44 0.66 -3.31 -0.36
N LEU A 45 1.47 -3.27 0.70
CA LEU A 45 2.84 -3.79 0.67
C LEU A 45 2.87 -5.30 0.54
N VAL A 46 1.98 -6.02 1.22
CA VAL A 46 1.87 -7.48 1.10
C VAL A 46 1.51 -7.86 -0.33
N ASN A 47 0.65 -7.10 -0.99
CA ASN A 47 0.32 -7.35 -2.40
C ASN A 47 1.56 -7.22 -3.30
N VAL A 48 2.39 -6.21 -3.09
CA VAL A 48 3.64 -6.04 -3.84
C VAL A 48 4.57 -7.22 -3.58
N ILE A 49 4.80 -7.55 -2.30
CA ILE A 49 5.69 -8.64 -1.91
C ILE A 49 5.24 -9.96 -2.52
N SER A 50 3.92 -10.21 -2.55
CA SER A 50 3.36 -11.49 -3.00
C SER A 50 3.28 -11.62 -4.52
N TYR A 51 3.05 -10.52 -5.25
CA TYR A 51 2.67 -10.62 -6.66
C TYR A 51 3.54 -9.86 -7.65
N ALA A 52 4.27 -8.84 -7.22
CA ALA A 52 5.01 -7.99 -8.17
C ALA A 52 6.18 -8.72 -8.83
N TYR A 53 6.86 -9.58 -8.09
CA TYR A 53 8.09 -10.24 -8.53
C TYR A 53 7.97 -11.76 -8.40
N PRO A 54 7.37 -12.43 -9.39
CA PRO A 54 7.15 -13.88 -9.27
C PRO A 54 8.43 -14.72 -9.32
N ASP A 55 9.51 -14.21 -9.92
CA ASP A 55 10.72 -15.02 -10.14
C ASP A 55 11.91 -14.56 -9.29
N ASP A 56 12.49 -13.41 -9.60
CA ASP A 56 13.80 -13.01 -9.08
C ASP A 56 13.74 -11.98 -7.92
N GLY A 57 12.55 -11.56 -7.56
CA GLY A 57 12.40 -10.50 -6.57
C GLY A 57 12.78 -9.13 -7.12
N GLY A 58 12.68 -8.12 -6.31
CA GLY A 58 12.98 -6.75 -6.67
C GLY A 58 12.72 -5.83 -5.50
N ASP A 59 12.80 -4.53 -5.76
CA ASP A 59 12.64 -3.52 -4.72
C ASP A 59 11.25 -2.90 -4.72
N VAL A 60 10.88 -2.34 -3.58
CA VAL A 60 9.73 -1.46 -3.46
C VAL A 60 10.24 -0.09 -3.00
N GLU A 61 9.81 0.97 -3.67
CA GLU A 61 10.11 2.32 -3.24
C GLU A 61 8.86 2.90 -2.60
N ILE A 62 9.02 3.50 -1.43
CA ILE A 62 7.92 4.12 -0.70
C ILE A 62 8.23 5.61 -0.60
N ARG A 63 7.28 6.43 -1.02
CA ARG A 63 7.37 7.88 -0.92
C ARG A 63 6.25 8.39 -0.05
N CYS A 64 6.60 9.22 0.93
CA CYS A 64 5.62 9.90 1.76
C CYS A 64 5.73 11.38 1.50
N ASN A 65 4.61 12.00 1.15
CA ASN A 65 4.55 13.41 0.81
C ASN A 65 3.51 14.07 1.70
N ALA A 66 3.96 15.02 2.48
CA ALA A 66 3.07 15.82 3.30
C ALA A 66 2.66 17.04 2.48
N LYS A 67 1.38 17.15 2.14
CA LYS A 67 0.88 18.29 1.36
C LYS A 67 0.13 19.30 2.24
N GLY A 68 0.69 19.64 3.39
CA GLY A 68 0.08 20.61 4.29
C GLY A 68 -1.33 20.20 4.69
N ALA A 69 -2.32 21.04 4.37
CA ALA A 69 -3.72 20.78 4.71
C ALA A 69 -4.35 19.62 3.94
N GLU A 70 -3.71 19.12 2.90
CA GLU A 70 -4.25 18.02 2.09
C GLU A 70 -3.97 16.64 2.68
N GLY A 71 -3.19 16.57 3.76
CA GLY A 71 -2.93 15.32 4.44
C GLY A 71 -1.69 14.59 3.95
N LEU A 72 -1.72 13.26 4.03
CA LEU A 72 -0.60 12.40 3.72
C LEU A 72 -0.84 11.68 2.39
N VAL A 73 0.13 11.75 1.48
CA VAL A 73 0.14 10.98 0.25
C VAL A 73 1.25 9.94 0.33
N ILE A 74 0.89 8.69 0.20
CA ILE A 74 1.82 7.56 0.21
C ILE A 74 1.83 6.97 -1.19
N GLU A 75 3.01 6.91 -1.82
CA GLU A 75 3.18 6.22 -3.09
C GLU A 75 4.00 4.96 -2.88
N ILE A 76 3.49 3.84 -3.36
CA ILE A 76 4.17 2.55 -3.30
C ILE A 76 4.49 2.14 -4.73
N ILE A 77 5.78 2.11 -5.06
CA ILE A 77 6.29 1.93 -6.41
C ILE A 77 7.08 0.62 -6.50
N ASP A 78 6.78 -0.18 -7.51
CA ASP A 78 7.57 -1.38 -7.80
C ASP A 78 7.82 -1.47 -9.31
N TRP A 79 8.79 -2.30 -9.68
CA TRP A 79 9.19 -2.53 -11.07
C TRP A 79 8.85 -3.97 -11.51
N GLY A 80 7.84 -4.54 -10.89
CA GLY A 80 7.38 -5.89 -11.19
C GLY A 80 6.46 -5.95 -12.39
N ILE A 81 5.80 -7.08 -12.51
CA ILE A 81 4.83 -7.27 -13.58
C ILE A 81 3.65 -6.32 -13.40
N PRO A 82 2.97 -5.93 -14.50
CA PRO A 82 1.76 -5.13 -14.37
C PRO A 82 0.73 -5.85 -13.52
N PHE A 83 0.31 -5.21 -12.44
CA PHE A 83 -0.69 -5.76 -11.54
C PHE A 83 -1.47 -4.62 -10.91
N ASP A 84 -2.74 -4.47 -11.31
CA ASP A 84 -3.63 -3.48 -10.73
C ASP A 84 -4.45 -4.13 -9.62
N PRO A 85 -4.09 -3.90 -8.34
CA PRO A 85 -4.84 -4.49 -7.25
C PRO A 85 -6.28 -3.97 -7.19
N LEU A 86 -6.54 -2.79 -7.75
CA LEU A 86 -7.87 -2.19 -7.74
C LEU A 86 -8.82 -2.80 -8.77
N SER A 87 -8.29 -3.61 -9.69
CA SER A 87 -9.12 -4.33 -10.67
C SER A 87 -9.79 -5.57 -10.06
N LEU A 88 -9.39 -5.97 -8.85
CA LEU A 88 -9.99 -7.09 -8.16
C LEU A 88 -11.42 -6.71 -7.73
N SER A 89 -12.35 -7.65 -7.88
CA SER A 89 -13.72 -7.44 -7.45
C SER A 89 -13.79 -7.31 -5.92
N GLU A 90 -14.82 -6.59 -5.44
CA GLU A 90 -15.04 -6.50 -4.00
C GLU A 90 -15.32 -7.90 -3.43
N PRO A 91 -14.83 -8.17 -2.22
CA PRO A 91 -15.05 -9.49 -1.63
C PRO A 91 -16.51 -9.71 -1.30
N ASP A 92 -16.98 -10.93 -1.52
CA ASP A 92 -18.27 -11.38 -1.01
C ASP A 92 -18.04 -11.78 0.45
N ILE A 93 -18.35 -10.87 1.35
CA ILE A 93 -18.11 -11.08 2.78
C ILE A 93 -19.01 -12.15 3.39
N GLU A 94 -20.06 -12.58 2.67
CA GLU A 94 -20.93 -13.67 3.09
C GLU A 94 -20.40 -15.03 2.64
N ALA A 95 -19.47 -15.05 1.67
CA ALA A 95 -18.85 -16.28 1.21
C ALA A 95 -17.89 -16.84 2.27
N PRO A 96 -17.74 -18.17 2.35
CA PRO A 96 -16.69 -18.75 3.20
C PRO A 96 -15.32 -18.21 2.82
N PRO A 97 -14.39 -18.04 3.79
CA PRO A 97 -13.06 -17.47 3.50
C PRO A 97 -12.32 -18.18 2.37
N GLU A 98 -12.49 -19.48 2.23
CA GLU A 98 -11.82 -20.27 1.20
C GLU A 98 -12.36 -20.00 -0.22
N GLU A 99 -13.51 -19.38 -0.35
CA GLU A 99 -14.12 -19.04 -1.64
C GLU A 99 -13.85 -17.59 -2.04
N ARG A 100 -13.23 -16.79 -1.16
CA ARG A 100 -12.93 -15.39 -1.44
C ARG A 100 -11.68 -15.29 -2.31
N GLU A 101 -11.69 -14.30 -3.21
CA GLU A 101 -10.51 -14.01 -4.02
C GLU A 101 -9.38 -13.50 -3.14
N VAL A 102 -8.15 -13.95 -3.44
CA VAL A 102 -6.95 -13.51 -2.73
C VAL A 102 -6.75 -12.01 -3.01
N GLY A 103 -6.56 -11.23 -1.95
CA GLY A 103 -6.30 -9.79 -2.05
C GLY A 103 -7.55 -8.93 -2.11
N GLY A 104 -8.73 -9.50 -2.43
CA GLY A 104 -9.96 -8.72 -2.54
C GLY A 104 -10.35 -8.03 -1.23
N LEU A 105 -10.20 -8.71 -0.12
CA LEU A 105 -10.51 -8.15 1.20
C LEU A 105 -9.53 -7.04 1.56
N GLY A 106 -8.25 -7.19 1.24
CA GLY A 106 -7.24 -6.17 1.47
C GLY A 106 -7.54 -4.86 0.76
N ILE A 107 -7.98 -4.94 -0.51
CA ILE A 107 -8.37 -3.75 -1.28
C ILE A 107 -9.57 -3.07 -0.63
N HIS A 108 -10.54 -3.84 -0.18
CA HIS A 108 -11.70 -3.31 0.52
C HIS A 108 -11.29 -2.54 1.79
N ILE A 109 -10.37 -3.10 2.56
CA ILE A 109 -9.82 -2.47 3.77
C ILE A 109 -9.14 -1.15 3.41
N MET A 110 -8.28 -1.14 2.37
CA MET A 110 -7.62 0.08 1.93
C MET A 110 -8.61 1.18 1.57
N ARG A 111 -9.65 0.84 0.80
CA ARG A 111 -10.65 1.81 0.37
C ARG A 111 -11.51 2.35 1.51
N ASN A 112 -11.73 1.56 2.54
CA ASN A 112 -12.48 2.00 3.71
C ASN A 112 -11.68 2.93 4.61
N ILE A 113 -10.37 2.74 4.69
CA ILE A 113 -9.49 3.53 5.57
C ILE A 113 -9.03 4.80 4.88
N MET A 114 -8.56 4.69 3.64
CA MET A 114 -7.97 5.82 2.91
C MET A 114 -9.05 6.65 2.21
N ASP A 115 -8.79 7.93 2.05
CA ASP A 115 -9.70 8.83 1.35
C ASP A 115 -9.64 8.63 -0.17
N GLU A 116 -8.44 8.31 -0.69
CA GLU A 116 -8.28 7.99 -2.10
C GLU A 116 -7.28 6.85 -2.25
N VAL A 117 -7.57 5.93 -3.17
CA VAL A 117 -6.67 4.84 -3.55
C VAL A 117 -6.68 4.78 -5.07
N SER A 118 -5.52 4.88 -5.69
CA SER A 118 -5.40 4.84 -7.14
C SER A 118 -4.18 4.04 -7.58
N TYR A 119 -4.27 3.48 -8.78
CA TYR A 119 -3.21 2.70 -9.39
C TYR A 119 -2.88 3.27 -10.77
N LYS A 120 -1.58 3.22 -11.11
CA LYS A 120 -1.11 3.66 -12.41
C LYS A 120 0.08 2.80 -12.83
N ARG A 121 0.07 2.37 -14.10
CA ARG A 121 1.24 1.74 -14.71
C ARG A 121 1.95 2.80 -15.55
N GLU A 122 3.19 3.07 -15.24
CA GLU A 122 3.99 4.08 -15.93
C GLU A 122 5.34 3.48 -16.34
N GLY A 123 5.49 3.22 -17.63
CA GLY A 123 6.69 2.55 -18.13
C GLY A 123 6.81 1.15 -17.54
N ASP A 124 7.90 0.92 -16.83
CA ASP A 124 8.16 -0.36 -16.17
C ASP A 124 7.77 -0.39 -14.69
N ARG A 125 6.97 0.60 -14.24
CA ARG A 125 6.64 0.75 -12.84
C ARG A 125 5.15 0.61 -12.57
N ASN A 126 4.82 -0.03 -11.46
CA ASN A 126 3.51 0.04 -10.85
C ASN A 126 3.55 1.12 -9.78
N ILE A 127 2.57 2.00 -9.75
CA ILE A 127 2.48 3.06 -8.75
C ILE A 127 1.11 2.99 -8.09
N LEU A 128 1.08 2.62 -6.83
CA LEU A 128 -0.13 2.63 -6.02
C LEU A 128 -0.08 3.83 -5.10
N THR A 129 -1.10 4.68 -5.14
CA THR A 129 -1.16 5.91 -4.36
C THR A 129 -2.28 5.82 -3.34
N LEU A 130 -1.94 6.07 -2.10
CA LEU A 130 -2.88 6.11 -0.97
C LEU A 130 -2.88 7.52 -0.40
N VAL A 131 -4.06 8.11 -0.26
CA VAL A 131 -4.21 9.46 0.29
C VAL A 131 -5.05 9.40 1.56
N LYS A 132 -4.57 10.02 2.64
CA LYS A 132 -5.30 10.18 3.90
C LYS A 132 -5.32 11.65 4.29
N ARG A 133 -6.52 12.18 4.45
CA ARG A 133 -6.73 13.58 4.84
C ARG A 133 -7.08 13.75 6.31
#